data_f9ef4080defdadeabe24be70a251a179
#
_entry.id   f9ef4080defdadeabe24be70a251a179
#
_cell.length_a   1.000
_cell.length_b   1.000
_cell.length_c   1.000
_cell.angle_alpha   90.00
_cell.angle_beta   90.00
_cell.angle_gamma   90.00
#
_symmetry.space_group_name_H-M   'P 1'
#
loop_
_entity.id
_entity.type
_entity.pdbx_description
1 polymer ?
#
loop_
_entity_poly.entity_id
_entity_poly.type
_entity_poly.pdbx_seq_one_letter_code
_entity_poly.pdbx_strand_id
1 'polypeptide(L)'
;MRSTFSAFASLAILSVVSPALSVAVYGQCGGQTYSGSTVCDAGSVCVVSNPYYSQCLPGSATPAPTSTTPNGGGGTPTSTSTSPGNSVCSGSRTKFQFFGVNESGAEFGQTAWPGALGKDYTWPSPSSIDYFVGQGFNTFRVPFLLERMTPPATGIAGSFNQTYLSGLKTIVSYITSKGAHAVIEPHNYMRYNNGIISSTSDFSTFWKNLANEFKSTANVIFDIMNEPHDIDAQTVFNMNQAAVNAIRASGATQQLILVEGTSWTGAWTWQSSGNAAVFGAIKDPNNNVAIQMHQYLDSDGSGTSGTCVSSTIGAERLQVATAWLQANNLKGFLGEIGAGSNSQCISAVQGALCSMQQSGVWIGALWWAAGPWWADYFQSIEPPSGAAIAQILPQALKPFL
;
A
#
# COMPACT_ATOMS: atom_id res chain seq x y z
N MET A 1 63.40 17.33 61.16
CA MET A 1 62.50 18.46 61.17
C MET A 1 62.34 18.90 59.71
N ARG A 2 61.25 18.50 59.03
CA ARG A 2 60.77 19.06 57.72
C ARG A 2 59.27 19.11 57.76
N SER A 3 58.74 20.33 57.78
CA SER A 3 57.34 20.65 57.74
C SER A 3 56.82 20.52 56.32
N THR A 4 55.77 19.75 56.13
CA THR A 4 55.04 19.66 54.87
C THR A 4 53.78 20.55 54.95
N PHE A 5 53.69 21.57 54.09
CA PHE A 5 52.51 22.39 53.89
C PHE A 5 51.58 21.67 52.87
N SER A 6 50.36 21.38 53.30
CA SER A 6 49.30 20.94 52.41
C SER A 6 48.52 22.15 51.84
N ALA A 7 48.53 22.30 50.52
CA ALA A 7 47.72 23.28 49.84
C ALA A 7 46.40 22.66 49.48
N PHE A 8 45.27 23.21 49.95
CA PHE A 8 43.89 22.87 49.49
C PHE A 8 43.61 23.65 48.23
N ALA A 9 43.42 22.93 47.11
CA ALA A 9 42.90 23.50 45.85
C ALA A 9 41.38 23.43 45.88
N SER A 10 40.71 24.59 45.89
CA SER A 10 39.25 24.68 45.72
C SER A 10 38.90 24.51 44.24
N LEU A 11 38.17 23.45 43.93
CA LEU A 11 37.66 23.18 42.58
C LEU A 11 36.35 23.96 42.39
N ALA A 12 36.34 24.99 41.57
CA ALA A 12 35.15 25.69 41.16
C ALA A 12 34.47 24.88 40.07
N ILE A 13 33.25 24.34 40.33
CA ILE A 13 32.42 23.67 39.35
C ILE A 13 31.71 24.76 38.53
N LEU A 14 32.16 24.99 37.31
CA LEU A 14 31.41 25.75 36.30
C LEU A 14 30.23 24.87 35.81
N SER A 15 29.01 25.26 36.18
CA SER A 15 27.80 24.72 35.62
C SER A 15 27.67 25.21 34.16
N VAL A 16 27.95 24.34 33.19
CA VAL A 16 27.66 24.62 31.78
C VAL A 16 26.17 24.43 31.58
N VAL A 17 25.45 25.53 31.47
CA VAL A 17 24.03 25.52 31.00
C VAL A 17 24.06 25.23 29.49
N SER A 18 23.75 24.01 29.11
CA SER A 18 23.53 23.66 27.71
C SER A 18 22.29 24.44 27.19
N PRO A 19 22.37 25.10 26.04
CA PRO A 19 21.18 25.71 25.44
C PRO A 19 20.15 24.60 25.16
N ALA A 20 18.91 24.82 25.58
CA ALA A 20 17.81 23.95 25.24
C ALA A 20 17.65 23.95 23.71
N LEU A 21 17.96 22.82 23.07
CA LEU A 21 17.77 22.67 21.63
C LEU A 21 16.26 22.73 21.34
N SER A 22 15.86 23.63 20.45
CA SER A 22 14.50 23.68 19.93
C SER A 22 14.23 22.45 19.04
N VAL A 23 12.96 22.08 18.91
CA VAL A 23 12.50 20.94 18.10
C VAL A 23 12.19 21.45 16.70
N ALA A 24 12.75 20.78 15.69
CA ALA A 24 12.49 21.10 14.29
C ALA A 24 11.00 20.93 13.94
N VAL A 25 10.56 21.65 12.91
CA VAL A 25 9.22 21.51 12.35
C VAL A 25 8.95 20.02 12.08
N TYR A 26 7.77 19.56 12.48
CA TYR A 26 7.32 18.15 12.49
C TYR A 26 8.01 17.24 13.52
N GLY A 27 8.92 17.71 14.36
CA GLY A 27 9.49 16.96 15.47
C GLY A 27 8.52 16.87 16.66
N GLN A 28 8.69 15.82 17.48
CA GLN A 28 7.90 15.66 18.71
C GLN A 28 8.29 16.70 19.75
N CYS A 29 7.30 17.37 20.35
CA CYS A 29 7.48 18.43 21.35
C CYS A 29 6.68 18.23 22.64
N GLY A 30 6.05 17.06 22.84
CA GLY A 30 5.29 16.75 24.04
C GLY A 30 4.61 15.39 24.03
N GLY A 31 3.98 15.02 25.14
CA GLY A 31 3.29 13.75 25.37
C GLY A 31 3.59 13.18 26.76
N GLN A 32 2.74 12.29 27.31
CA GLN A 32 2.83 11.81 28.71
C GLN A 32 4.15 11.17 29.09
N THR A 33 4.91 10.59 28.17
CA THR A 33 6.21 9.94 28.41
C THR A 33 7.37 10.67 27.75
N TYR A 34 7.11 11.84 27.16
CA TYR A 34 8.11 12.61 26.44
C TYR A 34 9.00 13.41 27.40
N SER A 35 10.33 13.25 27.28
CA SER A 35 11.34 13.92 28.12
C SER A 35 12.23 14.89 27.33
N GLY A 36 11.97 15.09 26.02
CA GLY A 36 12.73 16.02 25.18
C GLY A 36 12.30 17.49 25.32
N SER A 37 12.83 18.36 24.42
CA SER A 37 12.46 19.78 24.37
C SER A 37 11.00 19.94 23.93
N THR A 38 10.28 20.84 24.63
CA THR A 38 8.91 21.23 24.28
C THR A 38 8.83 22.54 23.49
N VAL A 39 9.98 23.13 23.17
CA VAL A 39 10.10 24.38 22.41
C VAL A 39 10.35 24.07 20.95
N CYS A 40 9.46 24.51 20.07
CA CYS A 40 9.60 24.37 18.62
C CYS A 40 10.50 25.47 18.03
N ASP A 41 11.08 25.20 16.86
CA ASP A 41 11.78 26.19 16.05
C ASP A 41 10.88 27.39 15.71
N ALA A 42 11.51 28.54 15.49
CA ALA A 42 10.81 29.79 15.15
C ALA A 42 9.91 29.60 13.91
N GLY A 43 8.66 30.03 14.03
CA GLY A 43 7.64 29.85 12.98
C GLY A 43 6.84 28.55 13.09
N SER A 44 7.03 27.80 14.17
CA SER A 44 6.22 26.62 14.48
C SER A 44 5.72 26.61 15.93
N VAL A 45 4.63 25.90 16.17
CA VAL A 45 3.98 25.78 17.48
C VAL A 45 3.80 24.31 17.84
N CYS A 46 3.92 23.99 19.12
CA CYS A 46 3.69 22.63 19.63
C CYS A 46 2.18 22.37 19.71
N VAL A 47 1.67 21.50 18.86
CA VAL A 47 0.26 21.13 18.77
C VAL A 47 0.07 19.74 19.37
N VAL A 48 -0.87 19.61 20.30
CA VAL A 48 -1.24 18.32 20.91
C VAL A 48 -2.01 17.49 19.89
N SER A 49 -1.46 16.35 19.49
CA SER A 49 -2.13 15.40 18.60
C SER A 49 -2.92 14.34 19.39
N ASN A 50 -2.37 13.90 20.53
CA ASN A 50 -3.01 12.99 21.46
C ASN A 50 -2.32 13.05 22.84
N PRO A 51 -2.83 12.37 23.89
CA PRO A 51 -2.22 12.41 25.25
C PRO A 51 -0.74 12.01 25.32
N TYR A 52 -0.24 11.26 24.34
CA TYR A 52 1.13 10.73 24.33
C TYR A 52 2.04 11.42 23.31
N TYR A 53 1.49 12.29 22.43
CA TYR A 53 2.25 12.90 21.34
C TYR A 53 1.78 14.31 21.01
N SER A 54 2.74 15.25 21.00
CA SER A 54 2.56 16.61 20.48
C SER A 54 3.64 16.88 19.45
N GLN A 55 3.34 17.68 18.42
CA GLN A 55 4.22 17.92 17.27
C GLN A 55 4.38 19.40 16.98
N CYS A 56 5.56 19.83 16.59
CA CYS A 56 5.83 21.17 16.10
C CYS A 56 5.27 21.35 14.69
N LEU A 57 4.20 22.11 14.55
CA LEU A 57 3.57 22.40 13.25
C LEU A 57 3.80 23.87 12.84
N PRO A 58 3.94 24.18 11.52
CA PRO A 58 4.01 25.56 11.05
C PRO A 58 2.80 26.38 11.53
N GLY A 59 3.04 27.54 12.11
CA GLY A 59 1.98 28.43 12.61
C GLY A 59 2.50 29.43 13.65
N SER A 60 1.71 30.50 13.89
CA SER A 60 1.96 31.45 14.97
C SER A 60 1.11 31.09 16.18
N ALA A 61 1.68 31.15 17.38
CA ALA A 61 0.94 30.92 18.62
C ALA A 61 -0.14 31.97 18.80
N THR A 62 -1.41 31.55 18.74
CA THR A 62 -2.52 32.40 19.24
C THR A 62 -2.70 32.08 20.73
N PRO A 63 -2.77 33.10 21.62
CA PRO A 63 -2.95 32.85 23.05
C PRO A 63 -4.27 32.12 23.33
N ALA A 64 -4.22 31.08 24.15
CA ALA A 64 -5.38 30.35 24.59
C ALA A 64 -6.32 31.23 25.41
N PRO A 65 -7.64 31.17 25.21
CA PRO A 65 -8.60 31.89 26.07
C PRO A 65 -8.70 31.21 27.43
N THR A 66 -8.56 32.02 28.47
CA THR A 66 -8.77 31.66 29.87
C THR A 66 -10.23 31.27 30.10
N SER A 67 -10.46 30.09 30.66
CA SER A 67 -11.79 29.61 31.03
C SER A 67 -12.34 30.39 32.23
N THR A 68 -13.42 31.16 32.01
CA THR A 68 -14.32 31.59 33.08
C THR A 68 -15.65 30.91 32.90
N THR A 69 -16.03 30.13 33.90
CA THR A 69 -17.37 29.55 34.03
C THR A 69 -18.40 30.63 34.42
N PRO A 70 -19.57 30.61 33.81
CA PRO A 70 -20.78 30.96 34.55
C PRO A 70 -21.84 29.85 34.54
N ASN A 71 -22.44 29.72 35.67
CA ASN A 71 -23.48 28.80 36.00
C ASN A 71 -24.86 29.33 35.55
N GLY A 72 -25.77 28.45 35.12
CA GLY A 72 -27.20 28.64 35.31
C GLY A 72 -28.08 28.76 34.07
N GLY A 73 -29.10 27.88 34.00
CA GLY A 73 -30.37 28.14 33.32
C GLY A 73 -30.81 27.07 32.33
N GLY A 74 -31.77 26.26 32.73
CA GLY A 74 -32.34 25.15 31.96
C GLY A 74 -33.16 25.59 30.74
N GLY A 75 -33.16 24.72 29.76
CA GLY A 75 -34.03 24.77 28.60
C GLY A 75 -33.84 23.47 27.85
N THR A 76 -34.82 22.60 27.89
CA THR A 76 -34.84 21.33 27.14
C THR A 76 -35.11 21.62 25.67
N PRO A 77 -34.21 21.27 24.76
CA PRO A 77 -34.58 21.11 23.37
C PRO A 77 -34.69 19.64 23.02
N THR A 78 -35.81 19.29 22.45
CA THR A 78 -36.10 18.05 21.77
C THR A 78 -34.99 17.67 20.79
N SER A 79 -34.24 16.64 21.09
CA SER A 79 -33.19 16.12 20.22
C SER A 79 -33.81 15.26 19.12
N THR A 80 -33.91 15.80 17.92
CA THR A 80 -33.91 15.00 16.70
C THR A 80 -32.50 14.43 16.53
N SER A 81 -32.34 13.16 16.84
CA SER A 81 -31.09 12.41 16.61
C SER A 81 -30.88 12.18 15.12
N THR A 82 -30.25 13.12 14.45
CA THR A 82 -29.47 12.82 13.27
C THR A 82 -28.10 12.40 13.76
N SER A 83 -27.79 11.10 13.70
CA SER A 83 -26.44 10.58 13.90
C SER A 83 -25.50 11.34 12.94
N PRO A 84 -24.46 12.02 13.45
CA PRO A 84 -23.39 12.48 12.58
C PRO A 84 -22.64 11.21 12.15
N GLY A 85 -22.77 10.81 10.89
CA GLY A 85 -21.81 9.90 10.30
C GLY A 85 -20.43 10.55 10.47
N ASN A 86 -19.61 9.99 11.36
CA ASN A 86 -18.20 10.40 11.46
C ASN A 86 -17.55 10.11 10.11
N SER A 87 -17.49 11.12 9.25
CA SER A 87 -16.73 11.05 8.00
C SER A 87 -15.26 10.92 8.38
N VAL A 88 -14.67 9.75 8.13
CA VAL A 88 -13.24 9.48 8.36
C VAL A 88 -12.35 10.49 7.63
N CYS A 89 -12.83 11.05 6.52
CA CYS A 89 -12.14 12.05 5.74
C CYS A 89 -12.94 13.36 5.70
N SER A 90 -12.24 14.49 5.70
CA SER A 90 -12.80 15.82 5.42
C SER A 90 -12.85 16.08 3.90
N GLY A 91 -13.83 16.87 3.44
CA GLY A 91 -13.90 17.34 2.07
C GLY A 91 -14.48 16.38 1.04
N SER A 92 -14.46 16.80 -0.22
CA SER A 92 -14.97 16.03 -1.36
C SER A 92 -14.03 14.88 -1.74
N ARG A 93 -14.60 13.74 -2.13
CA ARG A 93 -13.85 12.51 -2.45
C ARG A 93 -14.40 11.84 -3.71
N THR A 94 -13.50 11.30 -4.52
CA THR A 94 -13.85 10.41 -5.64
C THR A 94 -13.80 8.97 -5.15
N LYS A 95 -14.90 8.23 -5.28
CA LYS A 95 -14.95 6.81 -4.90
C LYS A 95 -13.98 6.01 -5.75
N PHE A 96 -13.32 5.00 -5.14
CA PHE A 96 -12.53 4.04 -5.91
C PHE A 96 -13.41 3.27 -6.90
N GLN A 97 -12.95 3.14 -8.12
CA GLN A 97 -13.55 2.24 -9.10
C GLN A 97 -13.27 0.77 -8.74
N PHE A 98 -12.07 0.52 -8.23
CA PHE A 98 -11.57 -0.80 -7.86
C PHE A 98 -11.15 -0.78 -6.38
N PHE A 99 -11.86 -1.52 -5.54
CA PHE A 99 -11.50 -1.60 -4.13
C PHE A 99 -11.66 -3.03 -3.63
N GLY A 100 -10.61 -3.57 -2.99
CA GLY A 100 -10.61 -4.98 -2.69
C GLY A 100 -9.41 -5.48 -1.90
N VAL A 101 -9.06 -6.74 -2.17
CA VAL A 101 -8.04 -7.48 -1.43
C VAL A 101 -7.15 -8.31 -2.38
N ASN A 102 -5.92 -8.56 -1.94
CA ASN A 102 -5.07 -9.58 -2.52
C ASN A 102 -5.46 -10.94 -1.94
N GLU A 103 -5.72 -11.91 -2.79
CA GLU A 103 -6.06 -13.30 -2.45
C GLU A 103 -4.84 -14.19 -2.70
N SER A 104 -3.89 -14.13 -1.79
CA SER A 104 -2.57 -14.76 -1.89
C SER A 104 -2.62 -16.25 -1.55
N GLY A 105 -1.79 -17.06 -2.21
CA GLY A 105 -1.71 -18.50 -1.97
C GLY A 105 -1.28 -19.34 -3.16
N ALA A 106 -1.63 -18.95 -4.39
CA ALA A 106 -1.26 -19.74 -5.57
C ALA A 106 0.20 -19.51 -6.00
N GLU A 107 0.83 -18.44 -5.58
CA GLU A 107 2.25 -18.14 -5.74
C GLU A 107 3.15 -18.84 -4.69
N PHE A 108 2.60 -19.34 -3.58
CA PHE A 108 3.39 -19.95 -2.50
C PHE A 108 4.24 -21.12 -2.96
N GLY A 109 5.25 -21.48 -2.17
CA GLY A 109 6.16 -22.58 -2.50
C GLY A 109 7.03 -22.30 -3.73
N GLN A 110 7.64 -21.12 -3.81
CA GLN A 110 8.44 -20.64 -4.96
C GLN A 110 9.60 -21.54 -5.35
N THR A 111 10.02 -22.47 -4.49
CA THR A 111 11.09 -23.46 -4.76
C THR A 111 10.57 -24.84 -5.15
N ALA A 112 9.25 -25.05 -5.11
CA ALA A 112 8.61 -26.34 -5.45
C ALA A 112 7.94 -26.25 -6.83
N TRP A 113 8.61 -26.75 -7.87
CA TRP A 113 8.09 -26.74 -9.24
C TRP A 113 7.91 -28.18 -9.76
N PRO A 114 6.73 -28.53 -10.29
CA PRO A 114 5.50 -27.76 -10.44
C PRO A 114 4.75 -27.53 -9.14
N GLY A 115 5.14 -28.20 -8.03
CA GLY A 115 4.44 -28.19 -6.77
C GLY A 115 3.11 -28.96 -6.80
N ALA A 116 2.53 -29.18 -5.64
CA ALA A 116 1.26 -29.89 -5.47
C ALA A 116 0.23 -28.96 -4.83
N LEU A 117 -0.96 -28.87 -5.44
CA LEU A 117 -2.10 -28.15 -4.89
C LEU A 117 -2.49 -28.71 -3.51
N GLY A 118 -2.71 -27.85 -2.55
CA GLY A 118 -3.05 -28.21 -1.17
C GLY A 118 -1.84 -28.56 -0.29
N LYS A 119 -0.61 -28.53 -0.87
CA LYS A 119 0.64 -28.78 -0.14
C LYS A 119 1.64 -27.64 -0.33
N ASP A 120 1.95 -27.30 -1.57
CA ASP A 120 2.95 -26.29 -1.91
C ASP A 120 2.30 -24.96 -2.26
N TYR A 121 1.06 -24.98 -2.75
CA TYR A 121 0.24 -23.80 -3.07
C TYR A 121 -1.25 -24.10 -2.92
N THR A 122 -2.04 -23.04 -2.89
CA THR A 122 -3.51 -23.13 -2.86
C THR A 122 -4.14 -21.99 -3.66
N TRP A 123 -5.35 -22.22 -4.21
CA TRP A 123 -6.15 -21.15 -4.80
C TRP A 123 -7.00 -20.45 -3.73
N PRO A 124 -7.40 -19.20 -3.95
CA PRO A 124 -8.34 -18.50 -3.09
C PRO A 124 -9.61 -19.29 -2.83
N SER A 125 -10.17 -19.14 -1.63
CA SER A 125 -11.44 -19.78 -1.27
C SER A 125 -12.62 -19.02 -1.87
N PRO A 126 -13.58 -19.67 -2.53
CA PRO A 126 -14.83 -19.06 -2.93
C PRO A 126 -15.57 -18.37 -1.77
N SER A 127 -15.48 -18.91 -0.55
CA SER A 127 -16.11 -18.31 0.63
C SER A 127 -15.47 -17.00 1.07
N SER A 128 -14.14 -16.83 0.88
CA SER A 128 -13.44 -15.57 1.10
C SER A 128 -13.97 -14.50 0.14
N ILE A 129 -14.03 -14.81 -1.14
CA ILE A 129 -14.56 -13.92 -2.19
C ILE A 129 -16.01 -13.53 -1.89
N ASP A 130 -16.88 -14.49 -1.54
CA ASP A 130 -18.28 -14.22 -1.19
C ASP A 130 -18.40 -13.30 0.03
N TYR A 131 -17.55 -13.52 1.02
CA TYR A 131 -17.49 -12.67 2.20
C TYR A 131 -17.18 -11.22 1.83
N PHE A 132 -16.11 -10.97 1.08
CA PHE A 132 -15.70 -9.62 0.72
C PHE A 132 -16.68 -8.95 -0.26
N VAL A 133 -17.23 -9.68 -1.23
CA VAL A 133 -18.30 -9.16 -2.09
C VAL A 133 -19.50 -8.74 -1.25
N GLY A 134 -19.90 -9.55 -0.27
CA GLY A 134 -20.95 -9.24 0.69
C GLY A 134 -20.66 -8.01 1.57
N GLN A 135 -19.39 -7.63 1.74
CA GLN A 135 -18.99 -6.39 2.42
C GLN A 135 -18.99 -5.16 1.48
N GLY A 136 -19.09 -5.35 0.16
CA GLY A 136 -19.08 -4.29 -0.84
C GLY A 136 -17.77 -4.15 -1.62
N PHE A 137 -16.80 -5.03 -1.41
CA PHE A 137 -15.58 -5.06 -2.23
C PHE A 137 -15.86 -5.62 -3.62
N ASN A 138 -15.15 -5.12 -4.61
CA ASN A 138 -15.40 -5.45 -6.01
C ASN A 138 -14.15 -5.89 -6.80
N THR A 139 -13.00 -6.03 -6.15
CA THR A 139 -11.74 -6.34 -6.85
C THR A 139 -10.87 -7.30 -6.04
N PHE A 140 -10.39 -8.34 -6.70
CA PHE A 140 -9.58 -9.41 -6.09
C PHE A 140 -8.32 -9.62 -6.92
N ARG A 141 -7.14 -9.38 -6.33
CA ARG A 141 -5.86 -9.66 -6.98
C ARG A 141 -5.45 -11.08 -6.64
N VAL A 142 -5.18 -11.87 -7.66
CA VAL A 142 -4.85 -13.29 -7.58
C VAL A 142 -3.42 -13.50 -8.05
N PRO A 143 -2.45 -13.50 -7.13
CA PRO A 143 -1.08 -13.84 -7.42
C PRO A 143 -0.95 -15.28 -7.95
N PHE A 144 -0.04 -15.50 -8.92
CA PHE A 144 0.33 -16.81 -9.39
C PHE A 144 1.84 -16.90 -9.68
N LEU A 145 2.40 -18.12 -9.77
CA LEU A 145 3.82 -18.32 -10.04
C LEU A 145 4.08 -18.64 -11.51
N LEU A 146 4.99 -17.90 -12.15
CA LEU A 146 5.37 -18.11 -13.56
C LEU A 146 5.86 -19.52 -13.84
N GLU A 147 6.71 -20.09 -12.98
CA GLU A 147 7.31 -21.42 -13.15
C GLU A 147 6.28 -22.55 -13.07
N ARG A 148 5.12 -22.29 -12.43
CA ARG A 148 3.98 -23.21 -12.49
C ARG A 148 3.13 -23.00 -13.73
N MET A 149 3.00 -21.77 -14.18
CA MET A 149 2.23 -21.45 -15.40
C MET A 149 2.98 -21.90 -16.65
N THR A 150 4.26 -21.58 -16.77
CA THR A 150 5.16 -22.02 -17.82
C THR A 150 6.34 -22.76 -17.19
N PRO A 151 6.36 -24.11 -17.22
CA PRO A 151 7.43 -24.85 -16.59
C PRO A 151 8.83 -24.49 -17.15
N PRO A 152 9.88 -24.40 -16.29
CA PRO A 152 11.22 -24.02 -16.71
C PRO A 152 11.79 -24.84 -17.88
N ALA A 153 11.39 -26.10 -18.02
CA ALA A 153 11.80 -26.96 -19.13
C ALA A 153 11.36 -26.46 -20.50
N THR A 154 10.29 -25.64 -20.57
CA THR A 154 9.76 -25.06 -21.84
C THR A 154 10.06 -23.57 -21.97
N GLY A 155 10.57 -22.94 -20.92
CA GLY A 155 10.84 -21.51 -20.87
C GLY A 155 9.57 -20.66 -20.73
N ILE A 156 9.75 -19.36 -20.43
CA ILE A 156 8.65 -18.42 -20.16
C ILE A 156 7.68 -18.26 -21.34
N ALA A 157 8.18 -18.38 -22.58
CA ALA A 157 7.37 -18.34 -23.80
C ALA A 157 6.71 -19.69 -24.17
N GLY A 158 6.96 -20.72 -23.38
CA GLY A 158 6.49 -22.09 -23.62
C GLY A 158 5.00 -22.29 -23.38
N SER A 159 4.55 -23.54 -23.58
CA SER A 159 3.17 -23.93 -23.35
C SER A 159 2.81 -23.88 -21.87
N PHE A 160 1.60 -23.41 -21.56
CA PHE A 160 1.09 -23.38 -20.20
C PHE A 160 0.83 -24.78 -19.63
N ASN A 161 1.11 -24.95 -18.35
CA ASN A 161 0.63 -26.07 -17.57
C ASN A 161 -0.90 -25.96 -17.47
N GLN A 162 -1.59 -26.86 -18.14
CA GLN A 162 -3.05 -26.82 -18.27
C GLN A 162 -3.78 -27.00 -16.93
N THR A 163 -3.22 -27.77 -16.01
CA THR A 163 -3.80 -27.96 -14.67
C THR A 163 -3.75 -26.64 -13.88
N TYR A 164 -2.61 -25.95 -13.89
CA TYR A 164 -2.45 -24.69 -13.18
C TYR A 164 -3.25 -23.55 -13.83
N LEU A 165 -3.23 -23.46 -15.16
CA LEU A 165 -4.08 -22.51 -15.91
C LEU A 165 -5.58 -22.74 -15.64
N SER A 166 -6.03 -24.00 -15.57
CA SER A 166 -7.42 -24.35 -15.24
C SER A 166 -7.79 -23.88 -13.84
N GLY A 167 -6.89 -23.98 -12.86
CA GLY A 167 -7.09 -23.43 -11.52
C GLY A 167 -7.28 -21.92 -11.54
N LEU A 168 -6.40 -21.21 -12.24
CA LEU A 168 -6.53 -19.76 -12.40
C LEU A 168 -7.85 -19.37 -13.09
N LYS A 169 -8.20 -20.06 -14.16
CA LYS A 169 -9.49 -19.83 -14.87
C LYS A 169 -10.71 -20.06 -13.97
N THR A 170 -10.66 -21.08 -13.13
CA THR A 170 -11.75 -21.40 -12.20
C THR A 170 -11.99 -20.26 -11.22
N ILE A 171 -10.93 -19.77 -10.58
CA ILE A 171 -11.07 -18.68 -9.59
C ILE A 171 -11.44 -17.35 -10.27
N VAL A 172 -10.85 -17.04 -11.42
CA VAL A 172 -11.21 -15.85 -12.21
C VAL A 172 -12.68 -15.89 -12.63
N SER A 173 -13.16 -17.04 -13.13
CA SER A 173 -14.58 -17.22 -13.45
C SER A 173 -15.48 -17.03 -12.24
N TYR A 174 -15.06 -17.54 -11.07
CA TYR A 174 -15.84 -17.37 -9.85
C TYR A 174 -15.96 -15.89 -9.47
N ILE A 175 -14.84 -15.17 -9.41
CA ILE A 175 -14.80 -13.73 -9.09
C ILE A 175 -15.68 -12.94 -10.06
N THR A 176 -15.49 -13.14 -11.36
CA THR A 176 -16.23 -12.37 -12.39
C THR A 176 -17.72 -12.71 -12.46
N SER A 177 -18.10 -13.93 -12.08
CA SER A 177 -19.52 -14.32 -11.95
C SER A 177 -20.26 -13.56 -10.84
N LYS A 178 -19.54 -13.00 -9.87
CA LYS A 178 -20.10 -12.12 -8.83
C LYS A 178 -20.21 -10.66 -9.28
N GLY A 179 -19.86 -10.34 -10.53
CA GLY A 179 -19.76 -8.98 -11.03
C GLY A 179 -18.50 -8.23 -10.56
N ALA A 180 -17.59 -8.91 -9.89
CA ALA A 180 -16.33 -8.35 -9.41
C ALA A 180 -15.21 -8.45 -10.47
N HIS A 181 -14.09 -7.77 -10.22
CA HIS A 181 -12.91 -7.77 -11.07
C HIS A 181 -11.84 -8.72 -10.52
N ALA A 182 -11.24 -9.51 -11.41
CA ALA A 182 -10.11 -10.37 -11.12
C ALA A 182 -8.83 -9.76 -11.69
N VAL A 183 -7.93 -9.31 -10.82
CA VAL A 183 -6.57 -8.90 -11.18
C VAL A 183 -5.70 -10.14 -11.16
N ILE A 184 -5.13 -10.51 -12.29
CA ILE A 184 -4.21 -11.66 -12.38
C ILE A 184 -2.80 -11.16 -12.58
N GLU A 185 -1.87 -11.66 -11.74
CA GLU A 185 -0.48 -11.19 -11.76
C GLU A 185 0.53 -12.29 -11.47
N PRO A 186 1.64 -12.33 -12.21
CA PRO A 186 2.78 -13.19 -11.89
C PRO A 186 3.58 -12.61 -10.72
N HIS A 187 3.61 -13.31 -9.56
CA HIS A 187 4.27 -12.84 -8.33
C HIS A 187 5.76 -13.17 -8.33
N ASN A 188 6.46 -12.65 -9.33
CA ASN A 188 7.80 -13.13 -9.69
C ASN A 188 8.90 -12.07 -9.69
N TYR A 189 8.63 -10.82 -9.29
CA TYR A 189 9.65 -9.79 -9.11
C TYR A 189 10.52 -9.54 -10.36
N MET A 190 9.96 -9.71 -11.56
CA MET A 190 10.66 -9.72 -12.87
C MET A 190 11.72 -10.83 -12.96
N ARG A 191 11.50 -11.95 -12.29
CA ARG A 191 12.38 -13.11 -12.29
C ARG A 191 11.65 -14.36 -12.78
N TYR A 192 12.41 -15.27 -13.38
CA TYR A 192 11.92 -16.56 -13.82
C TYR A 192 13.08 -17.57 -13.77
N ASN A 193 12.83 -18.75 -13.19
CA ASN A 193 13.83 -19.80 -13.03
C ASN A 193 15.13 -19.28 -12.37
N ASN A 194 14.98 -18.53 -11.29
CA ASN A 194 16.04 -17.88 -10.50
C ASN A 194 16.86 -16.80 -11.24
N GLY A 195 16.51 -16.44 -12.47
CA GLY A 195 17.18 -15.38 -13.25
C GLY A 195 16.28 -14.17 -13.52
N ILE A 196 16.89 -13.01 -13.75
CA ILE A 196 16.16 -11.82 -14.22
C ILE A 196 15.61 -12.10 -15.62
N ILE A 197 14.34 -11.79 -15.87
CA ILE A 197 13.73 -11.88 -17.19
C ILE A 197 14.34 -10.77 -18.06
N SER A 198 15.14 -11.14 -19.05
CA SER A 198 15.85 -10.23 -19.94
C SER A 198 15.32 -10.24 -21.38
N SER A 199 14.61 -11.29 -21.79
CA SER A 199 14.03 -11.41 -23.12
C SER A 199 12.67 -10.72 -23.21
N THR A 200 12.63 -9.53 -23.77
CA THR A 200 11.40 -8.78 -24.06
C THR A 200 10.46 -9.58 -24.99
N SER A 201 11.02 -10.32 -25.94
CA SER A 201 10.27 -11.16 -26.89
C SER A 201 9.54 -12.31 -26.20
N ASP A 202 10.24 -13.02 -25.30
CA ASP A 202 9.66 -14.17 -24.60
C ASP A 202 8.60 -13.69 -23.60
N PHE A 203 8.85 -12.59 -22.90
CA PHE A 203 7.90 -11.96 -21.98
C PHE A 203 6.63 -11.47 -22.71
N SER A 204 6.82 -10.86 -23.91
CA SER A 204 5.71 -10.50 -24.78
C SER A 204 4.89 -11.71 -25.22
N THR A 205 5.57 -12.81 -25.57
CA THR A 205 4.90 -14.05 -25.97
C THR A 205 4.07 -14.64 -24.83
N PHE A 206 4.64 -14.66 -23.62
CA PHE A 206 3.89 -15.06 -22.41
C PHE A 206 2.61 -14.24 -22.25
N TRP A 207 2.71 -12.91 -22.25
CA TRP A 207 1.57 -12.02 -22.04
C TRP A 207 0.54 -12.11 -23.16
N LYS A 208 0.96 -12.24 -24.42
CA LYS A 208 0.05 -12.48 -25.55
C LYS A 208 -0.75 -13.76 -25.36
N ASN A 209 -0.07 -14.83 -24.96
CA ASN A 209 -0.71 -16.14 -24.74
C ASN A 209 -1.68 -16.08 -23.56
N LEU A 210 -1.27 -15.51 -22.42
CA LEU A 210 -2.12 -15.40 -21.23
C LEU A 210 -3.33 -14.49 -21.49
N ALA A 211 -3.13 -13.36 -22.13
CA ALA A 211 -4.22 -12.44 -22.48
C ALA A 211 -5.22 -13.09 -23.45
N ASN A 212 -4.76 -13.95 -24.36
CA ASN A 212 -5.64 -14.70 -25.26
C ASN A 212 -6.60 -15.63 -24.51
N GLU A 213 -6.20 -16.17 -23.34
CA GLU A 213 -7.05 -17.02 -22.50
C GLU A 213 -8.20 -16.24 -21.82
N PHE A 214 -8.03 -14.91 -21.61
CA PHE A 214 -8.95 -14.08 -20.84
C PHE A 214 -9.56 -12.91 -21.63
N LYS A 215 -9.22 -12.72 -22.91
CA LYS A 215 -9.62 -11.54 -23.71
C LYS A 215 -11.16 -11.36 -23.85
N SER A 216 -11.94 -12.41 -23.69
CA SER A 216 -13.41 -12.34 -23.73
C SER A 216 -14.03 -11.97 -22.37
N THR A 217 -13.24 -11.86 -21.31
CA THR A 217 -13.72 -11.55 -19.95
C THR A 217 -13.34 -10.11 -19.59
N ALA A 218 -14.29 -9.18 -19.76
CA ALA A 218 -14.03 -7.74 -19.56
C ALA A 218 -13.60 -7.38 -18.14
N ASN A 219 -14.05 -8.15 -17.13
CA ASN A 219 -13.75 -7.92 -15.72
C ASN A 219 -12.39 -8.52 -15.28
N VAL A 220 -11.56 -9.01 -16.20
CA VAL A 220 -10.18 -9.34 -15.90
C VAL A 220 -9.34 -8.06 -16.00
N ILE A 221 -8.40 -7.89 -15.09
CA ILE A 221 -7.37 -6.86 -15.09
C ILE A 221 -6.02 -7.58 -15.20
N PHE A 222 -5.19 -7.17 -16.14
CA PHE A 222 -3.84 -7.72 -16.32
C PHE A 222 -2.85 -6.87 -15.54
N ASP A 223 -2.21 -7.45 -14.56
CA ASP A 223 -1.13 -6.85 -13.80
C ASP A 223 0.18 -7.50 -14.22
N ILE A 224 1.07 -6.71 -14.83
CA ILE A 224 2.12 -7.27 -15.67
C ILE A 224 3.17 -8.04 -14.87
N MET A 225 3.55 -7.57 -13.69
CA MET A 225 4.57 -8.24 -12.88
C MET A 225 4.63 -7.65 -11.49
N ASN A 226 4.48 -8.49 -10.45
CA ASN A 226 4.69 -8.06 -9.07
C ASN A 226 6.12 -7.56 -8.84
N GLU A 227 6.24 -6.36 -8.33
CA GLU A 227 7.39 -5.78 -7.65
C GLU A 227 8.77 -6.03 -8.29
N PRO A 228 9.02 -5.61 -9.51
CA PRO A 228 10.37 -5.63 -10.07
C PRO A 228 11.35 -4.89 -9.15
N HIS A 229 12.54 -5.46 -8.90
CA HIS A 229 13.57 -4.82 -8.08
C HIS A 229 14.99 -5.20 -8.54
N ASP A 230 15.98 -4.39 -8.17
CA ASP A 230 17.39 -4.54 -8.58
C ASP A 230 17.58 -4.61 -10.11
N ILE A 231 16.73 -3.90 -10.82
CA ILE A 231 16.74 -3.74 -12.29
C ILE A 231 16.54 -2.26 -12.56
N ASP A 232 17.24 -1.69 -13.52
CA ASP A 232 17.07 -0.29 -13.87
C ASP A 232 15.65 0.02 -14.39
N ALA A 233 15.17 1.24 -14.11
CA ALA A 233 13.81 1.63 -14.41
C ALA A 233 13.48 1.59 -15.92
N GLN A 234 14.46 1.89 -16.80
CA GLN A 234 14.24 1.85 -18.25
C GLN A 234 14.04 0.41 -18.75
N THR A 235 14.77 -0.55 -18.20
CA THR A 235 14.61 -1.97 -18.52
C THR A 235 13.24 -2.46 -18.09
N VAL A 236 12.81 -2.15 -16.85
CA VAL A 236 11.48 -2.51 -16.35
C VAL A 236 10.38 -1.85 -17.19
N PHE A 237 10.53 -0.57 -17.54
CA PHE A 237 9.61 0.13 -18.43
C PHE A 237 9.49 -0.56 -19.79
N ASN A 238 10.61 -0.93 -20.42
CA ASN A 238 10.61 -1.58 -21.73
C ASN A 238 9.87 -2.93 -21.70
N MET A 239 10.03 -3.71 -20.61
CA MET A 239 9.32 -4.96 -20.41
C MET A 239 7.81 -4.73 -20.27
N ASN A 240 7.39 -3.75 -19.43
CA ASN A 240 5.99 -3.38 -19.27
C ASN A 240 5.37 -2.92 -20.61
N GLN A 241 6.05 -2.03 -21.36
CA GLN A 241 5.54 -1.54 -22.64
C GLN A 241 5.37 -2.67 -23.66
N ALA A 242 6.32 -3.60 -23.70
CA ALA A 242 6.25 -4.77 -24.60
C ALA A 242 5.08 -5.70 -24.23
N ALA A 243 4.82 -5.91 -22.93
CA ALA A 243 3.68 -6.69 -22.46
C ALA A 243 2.35 -6.00 -22.78
N VAL A 244 2.22 -4.68 -22.57
CA VAL A 244 1.03 -3.89 -22.96
C VAL A 244 0.73 -4.09 -24.45
N ASN A 245 1.73 -3.93 -25.31
CA ASN A 245 1.57 -4.11 -26.74
C ASN A 245 1.14 -5.54 -27.09
N ALA A 246 1.70 -6.54 -26.45
CA ALA A 246 1.39 -7.96 -26.67
C ALA A 246 -0.05 -8.32 -26.21
N ILE A 247 -0.48 -7.81 -25.06
CA ILE A 247 -1.84 -7.97 -24.56
C ILE A 247 -2.84 -7.39 -25.57
N ARG A 248 -2.62 -6.16 -26.03
CA ARG A 248 -3.52 -5.54 -27.03
C ARG A 248 -3.51 -6.27 -28.36
N ALA A 249 -2.35 -6.74 -28.81
CA ALA A 249 -2.23 -7.55 -30.02
C ALA A 249 -2.92 -8.93 -29.92
N SER A 250 -3.25 -9.44 -28.73
CA SER A 250 -4.07 -10.64 -28.56
C SER A 250 -5.56 -10.41 -28.84
N GLY A 251 -5.98 -9.15 -28.91
CA GLY A 251 -7.40 -8.75 -29.01
C GLY A 251 -8.05 -8.45 -27.65
N ALA A 252 -7.31 -8.45 -26.56
CA ALA A 252 -7.79 -8.03 -25.23
C ALA A 252 -7.85 -6.49 -25.17
N THR A 253 -8.97 -5.92 -25.62
CA THR A 253 -9.12 -4.47 -25.83
C THR A 253 -9.86 -3.75 -24.69
N GLN A 254 -10.63 -4.46 -23.86
CA GLN A 254 -11.46 -3.88 -22.80
C GLN A 254 -10.80 -3.89 -21.43
N GLN A 255 -9.89 -4.80 -21.21
CA GLN A 255 -9.25 -5.04 -19.91
C GLN A 255 -8.34 -3.88 -19.52
N LEU A 256 -8.43 -3.45 -18.27
CA LEU A 256 -7.41 -2.57 -17.66
C LEU A 256 -6.09 -3.32 -17.59
N ILE A 257 -4.99 -2.63 -17.87
CA ILE A 257 -3.64 -3.13 -17.66
C ILE A 257 -2.98 -2.31 -16.57
N LEU A 258 -2.36 -2.99 -15.60
CA LEU A 258 -1.56 -2.39 -14.55
C LEU A 258 -0.08 -2.61 -14.87
N VAL A 259 0.72 -1.56 -14.73
CA VAL A 259 2.16 -1.58 -14.96
C VAL A 259 2.89 -1.17 -13.69
N GLU A 260 3.94 -1.91 -13.34
CA GLU A 260 4.72 -1.69 -12.13
C GLU A 260 6.14 -1.26 -12.44
N GLY A 261 6.69 -0.38 -11.59
CA GLY A 261 8.07 0.10 -11.68
C GLY A 261 9.07 -0.81 -10.96
N THR A 262 10.35 -0.44 -11.02
CA THR A 262 11.42 -1.05 -10.21
C THR A 262 11.33 -0.58 -8.74
N SER A 263 12.23 -1.10 -7.89
CA SER A 263 12.29 -0.77 -6.46
C SER A 263 10.99 -1.14 -5.73
N TRP A 264 10.52 -2.38 -5.98
CA TRP A 264 9.25 -2.93 -5.44
C TRP A 264 8.04 -2.03 -5.73
N THR A 265 8.08 -1.32 -6.87
CA THR A 265 7.03 -0.38 -7.32
C THR A 265 6.56 0.62 -6.25
N GLY A 266 7.43 0.94 -5.29
CA GLY A 266 7.11 1.75 -4.10
C GLY A 266 6.64 3.16 -4.46
N ALA A 267 5.49 3.57 -3.92
CA ALA A 267 4.95 4.92 -4.18
C ALA A 267 5.85 6.02 -3.61
N TRP A 268 6.38 5.84 -2.40
CA TRP A 268 7.27 6.83 -1.77
C TRP A 268 8.64 6.93 -2.44
N THR A 269 9.10 5.84 -3.08
CA THR A 269 10.37 5.77 -3.81
C THR A 269 10.22 6.00 -5.32
N TRP A 270 9.01 6.26 -5.81
CA TRP A 270 8.70 6.35 -7.23
C TRP A 270 9.62 7.29 -8.01
N GLN A 271 9.95 8.43 -7.42
CA GLN A 271 10.85 9.40 -8.04
C GLN A 271 12.33 9.02 -7.87
N SER A 272 12.74 8.61 -6.68
CA SER A 272 14.14 8.31 -6.37
C SER A 272 14.65 7.03 -7.04
N SER A 273 13.77 6.08 -7.35
CA SER A 273 14.09 4.85 -8.09
C SER A 273 14.30 5.05 -9.60
N GLY A 274 14.01 6.24 -10.13
CA GLY A 274 14.05 6.53 -11.56
C GLY A 274 12.75 6.18 -12.31
N ASN A 275 11.76 5.57 -11.68
CA ASN A 275 10.48 5.22 -12.30
C ASN A 275 9.79 6.45 -12.89
N ALA A 276 9.76 7.55 -12.14
CA ALA A 276 9.13 8.81 -12.57
C ALA A 276 9.73 9.38 -13.88
N ALA A 277 10.99 9.10 -14.16
CA ALA A 277 11.66 9.59 -15.35
C ALA A 277 11.21 8.87 -16.64
N VAL A 278 10.74 7.62 -16.52
CA VAL A 278 10.46 6.77 -17.69
C VAL A 278 8.98 6.42 -17.86
N PHE A 279 8.26 6.14 -16.77
CA PHE A 279 6.88 5.63 -16.85
C PHE A 279 5.84 6.65 -17.36
N GLY A 280 6.17 7.95 -17.37
CA GLY A 280 5.34 8.97 -18.02
C GLY A 280 5.18 8.76 -19.55
N ALA A 281 6.04 7.96 -20.15
CA ALA A 281 6.00 7.64 -21.58
C ALA A 281 5.17 6.39 -21.94
N ILE A 282 4.57 5.71 -20.96
CA ILE A 282 3.78 4.48 -21.22
C ILE A 282 2.66 4.73 -22.24
N LYS A 283 2.49 3.83 -23.18
CA LYS A 283 1.48 3.92 -24.24
C LYS A 283 0.59 2.68 -24.25
N ASP A 284 -0.69 2.92 -24.28
CA ASP A 284 -1.71 1.92 -24.56
C ASP A 284 -2.63 2.46 -25.66
N PRO A 285 -2.77 1.77 -26.80
CA PRO A 285 -3.65 2.23 -27.89
C PRO A 285 -5.12 2.36 -27.48
N ASN A 286 -5.53 1.67 -26.42
CA ASN A 286 -6.89 1.72 -25.89
C ASN A 286 -7.04 2.74 -24.74
N ASN A 287 -5.97 3.41 -24.35
CA ASN A 287 -5.92 4.36 -23.25
C ASN A 287 -6.53 3.80 -21.93
N ASN A 288 -6.26 2.53 -21.65
CA ASN A 288 -6.79 1.79 -20.50
C ASN A 288 -5.66 1.09 -19.72
N VAL A 289 -4.65 1.88 -19.34
CA VAL A 289 -3.51 1.50 -18.51
C VAL A 289 -3.47 2.37 -17.26
N ALA A 290 -3.07 1.80 -16.13
CA ALA A 290 -2.79 2.55 -14.89
C ALA A 290 -1.43 2.13 -14.32
N ILE A 291 -0.81 3.06 -13.58
CA ILE A 291 0.43 2.81 -12.86
C ILE A 291 0.09 2.16 -11.53
N GLN A 292 0.52 0.92 -11.36
CA GLN A 292 0.39 0.24 -10.07
C GLN A 292 1.59 0.54 -9.19
N MET A 293 1.29 0.86 -7.95
CA MET A 293 2.29 1.10 -6.90
C MET A 293 1.90 0.34 -5.64
N HIS A 294 2.89 0.00 -4.83
CA HIS A 294 2.72 -0.58 -3.51
C HIS A 294 3.18 0.38 -2.43
N GLN A 295 2.56 0.33 -1.25
CA GLN A 295 2.99 1.17 -0.14
C GLN A 295 2.69 0.53 1.21
N TYR A 296 3.74 0.18 1.93
CA TYR A 296 3.68 -0.22 3.34
C TYR A 296 4.08 0.92 4.26
N LEU A 297 3.70 0.84 5.54
CA LEU A 297 3.69 1.98 6.47
C LEU A 297 4.67 1.82 7.63
N ASP A 298 5.43 0.74 7.66
CA ASP A 298 6.52 0.49 8.61
C ASP A 298 7.80 1.29 8.25
N SER A 299 8.84 1.17 9.06
CA SER A 299 10.01 2.07 8.99
C SER A 299 10.72 2.08 7.64
N ASP A 300 10.88 0.92 7.03
CA ASP A 300 11.56 0.74 5.74
C ASP A 300 10.61 0.57 4.54
N GLY A 301 9.29 0.49 4.82
CA GLY A 301 8.27 0.32 3.79
C GLY A 301 8.16 -1.10 3.24
N SER A 302 8.72 -2.09 3.94
CA SER A 302 8.71 -3.49 3.50
C SER A 302 7.41 -4.24 3.83
N GLY A 303 6.59 -3.74 4.77
CA GLY A 303 5.40 -4.43 5.24
C GLY A 303 5.69 -5.61 6.18
N THR A 304 6.92 -5.71 6.69
CA THR A 304 7.34 -6.81 7.58
C THR A 304 7.08 -6.52 9.05
N SER A 305 6.78 -5.25 9.41
CA SER A 305 6.47 -4.83 10.78
C SER A 305 5.05 -4.33 10.94
N GLY A 306 4.39 -4.73 12.02
CA GLY A 306 3.06 -4.24 12.41
C GLY A 306 3.08 -2.83 13.04
N THR A 307 4.23 -2.14 13.06
CA THR A 307 4.38 -0.80 13.64
C THR A 307 4.52 0.22 12.52
N CYS A 308 3.59 1.15 12.42
CA CYS A 308 3.67 2.25 11.47
C CYS A 308 4.58 3.37 11.99
N VAL A 309 5.22 4.11 11.08
CA VAL A 309 6.12 5.23 11.42
C VAL A 309 5.37 6.32 12.19
N SER A 310 4.18 6.69 11.71
CA SER A 310 3.30 7.69 12.33
C SER A 310 1.84 7.45 11.92
N SER A 311 0.90 8.18 12.51
CA SER A 311 -0.50 8.15 12.11
C SER A 311 -0.79 8.85 10.77
N THR A 312 0.18 9.58 10.21
CA THR A 312 0.07 10.35 8.97
C THR A 312 0.91 9.80 7.82
N ILE A 313 1.79 8.81 8.12
CA ILE A 313 2.77 8.28 7.16
C ILE A 313 2.14 7.78 5.85
N GLY A 314 0.90 7.29 5.90
CA GLY A 314 0.22 6.79 4.70
C GLY A 314 -0.01 7.87 3.66
N ALA A 315 -0.56 9.01 4.06
CA ALA A 315 -0.75 10.16 3.17
C ALA A 315 0.59 10.77 2.73
N GLU A 316 1.55 10.86 3.65
CA GLU A 316 2.88 11.42 3.37
C GLU A 316 3.61 10.63 2.28
N ARG A 317 3.65 9.30 2.38
CA ARG A 317 4.34 8.42 1.41
C ARG A 317 3.71 8.43 0.03
N LEU A 318 2.41 8.70 -0.08
CA LEU A 318 1.72 8.77 -1.37
C LEU A 318 1.83 10.14 -2.06
N GLN A 319 2.25 11.19 -1.36
CA GLN A 319 2.20 12.56 -1.86
C GLN A 319 3.01 12.75 -3.15
N VAL A 320 4.24 12.27 -3.20
CA VAL A 320 5.13 12.42 -4.36
C VAL A 320 4.58 11.68 -5.58
N ALA A 321 4.13 10.44 -5.38
CA ALA A 321 3.53 9.65 -6.44
C ALA A 321 2.24 10.27 -6.97
N THR A 322 1.38 10.78 -6.07
CA THR A 322 0.13 11.46 -6.43
C THR A 322 0.40 12.70 -7.30
N ALA A 323 1.36 13.55 -6.89
CA ALA A 323 1.73 14.75 -7.65
C ALA A 323 2.29 14.37 -9.04
N TRP A 324 3.09 13.31 -9.13
CA TRP A 324 3.62 12.82 -10.39
C TRP A 324 2.52 12.27 -11.33
N LEU A 325 1.56 11.51 -10.80
CA LEU A 325 0.40 11.02 -11.57
C LEU A 325 -0.41 12.19 -12.14
N GLN A 326 -0.67 13.22 -11.33
CA GLN A 326 -1.38 14.43 -11.75
C GLN A 326 -0.63 15.17 -12.85
N ALA A 327 0.69 15.38 -12.68
CA ALA A 327 1.53 16.08 -13.63
C ALA A 327 1.61 15.38 -15.01
N ASN A 328 1.49 14.04 -15.04
CA ASN A 328 1.55 13.23 -16.25
C ASN A 328 0.16 12.85 -16.80
N ASN A 329 -0.93 13.32 -16.17
CA ASN A 329 -2.30 12.94 -16.52
C ASN A 329 -2.51 11.41 -16.57
N LEU A 330 -1.91 10.70 -15.63
CA LEU A 330 -1.98 9.25 -15.50
C LEU A 330 -2.87 8.84 -14.32
N LYS A 331 -3.36 7.62 -14.37
CA LYS A 331 -4.12 7.00 -13.26
C LYS A 331 -3.21 6.12 -12.43
N GLY A 332 -3.39 6.18 -11.12
CA GLY A 332 -2.73 5.33 -10.14
C GLY A 332 -3.63 4.20 -9.65
N PHE A 333 -3.02 3.09 -9.30
CA PHE A 333 -3.64 1.95 -8.63
C PHE A 333 -2.73 1.52 -7.48
N LEU A 334 -3.25 1.47 -6.25
CA LEU A 334 -2.48 0.98 -5.11
C LEU A 334 -2.73 -0.53 -4.98
N GLY A 335 -1.85 -1.33 -5.59
CA GLY A 335 -2.01 -2.80 -5.66
C GLY A 335 -1.82 -3.49 -4.33
N GLU A 336 -0.99 -2.90 -3.45
CA GLU A 336 -0.78 -3.39 -2.10
C GLU A 336 -0.67 -2.24 -1.10
N ILE A 337 -1.43 -2.36 -0.03
CA ILE A 337 -1.27 -1.62 1.21
C ILE A 337 -1.53 -2.56 2.37
N GLY A 338 -0.67 -2.54 3.37
CA GLY A 338 -0.80 -3.35 4.56
C GLY A 338 -0.19 -2.66 5.78
N ALA A 339 -0.68 -3.00 6.96
CA ALA A 339 -0.22 -2.40 8.20
C ALA A 339 -0.67 -3.23 9.41
N GLY A 340 -0.12 -2.95 10.59
CA GLY A 340 -0.63 -3.51 11.85
C GLY A 340 -2.02 -3.01 12.21
N SER A 341 -2.74 -3.76 13.03
CA SER A 341 -4.12 -3.48 13.45
C SER A 341 -4.24 -2.58 14.70
N ASN A 342 -3.20 -1.79 15.01
CA ASN A 342 -3.22 -0.80 16.09
C ASN A 342 -3.79 0.55 15.62
N SER A 343 -4.17 1.42 16.56
CA SER A 343 -4.81 2.71 16.28
C SER A 343 -3.98 3.64 15.40
N GLN A 344 -2.65 3.66 15.58
CA GLN A 344 -1.74 4.47 14.77
C GLN A 344 -1.76 4.03 13.31
N CYS A 345 -1.66 2.73 13.07
CA CYS A 345 -1.69 2.17 11.72
C CYS A 345 -3.07 2.31 11.06
N ILE A 346 -4.17 2.11 11.81
CA ILE A 346 -5.52 2.36 11.31
C ILE A 346 -5.66 3.80 10.82
N SER A 347 -5.21 4.78 11.62
CA SER A 347 -5.22 6.19 11.22
C SER A 347 -4.35 6.46 9.99
N ALA A 348 -3.18 5.82 9.89
CA ALA A 348 -2.28 5.96 8.75
C ALA A 348 -2.89 5.40 7.46
N VAL A 349 -3.55 4.24 7.52
CA VAL A 349 -4.28 3.66 6.37
C VAL A 349 -5.45 4.54 5.96
N GLN A 350 -6.24 5.02 6.92
CA GLN A 350 -7.32 5.96 6.66
C GLN A 350 -6.81 7.24 5.97
N GLY A 351 -5.71 7.80 6.45
CA GLY A 351 -5.06 8.97 5.86
C GLY A 351 -4.61 8.74 4.42
N ALA A 352 -4.02 7.57 4.13
CA ALA A 352 -3.65 7.16 2.79
C ALA A 352 -4.87 7.13 1.85
N LEU A 353 -5.90 6.37 2.21
CA LEU A 353 -7.10 6.20 1.39
C LEU A 353 -7.88 7.50 1.22
N CYS A 354 -7.92 8.37 2.27
CA CYS A 354 -8.49 9.71 2.17
C CYS A 354 -7.75 10.55 1.12
N SER A 355 -6.43 10.64 1.20
CA SER A 355 -5.61 11.43 0.27
C SER A 355 -5.75 10.95 -1.17
N MET A 356 -5.81 9.64 -1.38
CA MET A 356 -6.04 9.04 -2.70
C MET A 356 -7.40 9.46 -3.28
N GLN A 357 -8.50 9.28 -2.52
CA GLN A 357 -9.85 9.65 -2.97
C GLN A 357 -9.99 11.16 -3.20
N GLN A 358 -9.32 11.99 -2.41
CA GLN A 358 -9.32 13.46 -2.59
C GLN A 358 -8.56 13.89 -3.84
N SER A 359 -7.51 13.20 -4.21
CA SER A 359 -6.68 13.52 -5.38
C SER A 359 -7.38 13.30 -6.71
N GLY A 360 -8.31 12.35 -6.79
CA GLY A 360 -9.04 11.95 -8.00
C GLY A 360 -8.22 11.23 -9.07
N VAL A 361 -6.93 10.93 -8.82
CA VAL A 361 -6.06 10.22 -9.77
C VAL A 361 -5.91 8.72 -9.46
N TRP A 362 -6.14 8.32 -8.21
CA TRP A 362 -6.10 6.91 -7.82
C TRP A 362 -7.44 6.25 -8.08
N ILE A 363 -7.45 5.26 -8.97
CA ILE A 363 -8.68 4.55 -9.38
C ILE A 363 -8.97 3.32 -8.55
N GLY A 364 -7.99 2.80 -7.79
CA GLY A 364 -8.17 1.62 -6.98
C GLY A 364 -7.17 1.47 -5.85
N ALA A 365 -7.53 0.63 -4.86
CA ALA A 365 -6.67 0.20 -3.77
C ALA A 365 -7.03 -1.22 -3.31
N LEU A 366 -6.01 -2.03 -3.00
CA LEU A 366 -6.17 -3.40 -2.52
C LEU A 366 -5.36 -3.61 -1.24
N TRP A 367 -5.98 -4.29 -0.28
CA TRP A 367 -5.32 -4.67 0.97
C TRP A 367 -4.44 -5.91 0.79
N TRP A 368 -3.25 -5.94 1.40
CA TRP A 368 -2.42 -7.12 1.54
C TRP A 368 -2.57 -7.70 2.95
N ALA A 369 -3.16 -8.90 3.21
CA ALA A 369 -3.77 -9.75 2.23
C ALA A 369 -4.88 -10.61 2.90
N ALA A 370 -5.67 -11.25 2.06
CA ALA A 370 -6.45 -12.42 2.36
C ALA A 370 -5.81 -13.65 1.71
N GLY A 371 -6.33 -14.85 2.00
CA GLY A 371 -5.84 -16.12 1.48
C GLY A 371 -5.76 -17.18 2.58
N PRO A 372 -6.04 -18.45 2.26
CA PRO A 372 -6.34 -19.47 3.28
C PRO A 372 -5.14 -19.93 4.10
N TRP A 373 -3.90 -19.57 3.72
CA TRP A 373 -2.68 -20.09 4.36
C TRP A 373 -1.89 -19.03 5.16
N TRP A 374 -2.46 -17.85 5.40
CA TRP A 374 -1.78 -16.80 6.16
C TRP A 374 -1.72 -17.03 7.67
N ALA A 375 -2.49 -17.98 8.21
CA ALA A 375 -2.51 -18.31 9.65
C ALA A 375 -2.62 -17.04 10.54
N ASP A 376 -1.62 -16.80 11.38
CA ASP A 376 -1.51 -15.68 12.31
C ASP A 376 -0.77 -14.46 11.74
N TYR A 377 -0.58 -14.39 10.41
CA TYR A 377 0.05 -13.23 9.77
C TYR A 377 -0.68 -11.94 10.14
N PHE A 378 0.07 -10.98 10.65
CA PHE A 378 -0.50 -9.79 11.32
C PHE A 378 -1.33 -8.87 10.40
N GLN A 379 -1.16 -8.96 9.08
CA GLN A 379 -1.97 -8.22 8.10
C GLN A 379 -3.13 -9.05 7.55
N SER A 380 -3.25 -10.34 7.91
CA SER A 380 -4.28 -11.21 7.37
C SER A 380 -5.69 -10.72 7.73
N ILE A 381 -6.50 -10.51 6.70
CA ILE A 381 -7.95 -10.27 6.84
C ILE A 381 -8.77 -11.43 6.27
N GLU A 382 -8.16 -12.63 6.13
CA GLU A 382 -8.88 -13.83 5.68
C GLU A 382 -10.05 -14.14 6.63
N PRO A 383 -11.28 -14.24 6.10
CA PRO A 383 -12.43 -14.56 6.93
C PRO A 383 -12.43 -16.04 7.38
N PRO A 384 -12.94 -16.37 8.61
CA PRO A 384 -13.52 -15.41 9.54
C PRO A 384 -12.51 -14.84 10.56
N SER A 385 -11.26 -15.30 10.58
CA SER A 385 -10.37 -15.17 11.74
C SER A 385 -8.98 -14.62 11.44
N GLY A 386 -8.76 -14.01 10.27
CA GLY A 386 -7.49 -13.34 9.98
C GLY A 386 -7.12 -12.32 11.07
N ALA A 387 -5.84 -12.26 11.44
CA ALA A 387 -5.37 -11.52 12.62
C ALA A 387 -5.78 -10.03 12.63
N ALA A 388 -5.90 -9.42 11.45
CA ALA A 388 -6.27 -8.01 11.28
C ALA A 388 -7.77 -7.78 10.98
N ILE A 389 -8.54 -8.84 10.66
CA ILE A 389 -9.91 -8.68 10.12
C ILE A 389 -10.84 -7.91 11.07
N ALA A 390 -10.75 -8.16 12.37
CA ALA A 390 -11.64 -7.56 13.37
C ALA A 390 -11.43 -6.04 13.55
N GLN A 391 -10.27 -5.51 13.18
CA GLN A 391 -9.90 -4.11 13.37
C GLN A 391 -9.79 -3.39 12.03
N ILE A 392 -8.98 -3.91 11.11
CA ILE A 392 -8.68 -3.26 9.83
C ILE A 392 -9.92 -3.18 8.94
N LEU A 393 -10.64 -4.28 8.77
CA LEU A 393 -11.78 -4.30 7.87
C LEU A 393 -12.84 -3.25 8.25
N PRO A 394 -13.39 -3.20 9.49
CA PRO A 394 -14.41 -2.24 9.83
C PRO A 394 -13.91 -0.80 9.97
N GLN A 395 -12.67 -0.60 10.45
CA GLN A 395 -12.19 0.73 10.79
C GLN A 395 -11.40 1.38 9.65
N ALA A 396 -10.56 0.63 8.95
CA ALA A 396 -9.65 1.19 7.96
C ALA A 396 -10.12 1.02 6.50
N LEU A 397 -10.91 0.01 6.17
CA LEU A 397 -11.29 -0.27 4.78
C LEU A 397 -12.77 0.04 4.49
N LYS A 398 -13.71 -0.44 5.28
CA LYS A 398 -15.16 -0.22 5.04
C LYS A 398 -15.58 1.24 4.90
N PRO A 399 -14.97 2.23 5.56
CA PRO A 399 -15.32 3.64 5.37
C PRO A 399 -15.08 4.18 3.95
N PHE A 400 -14.42 3.41 3.07
CA PHE A 400 -14.04 3.81 1.71
C PHE A 400 -14.79 3.03 0.59
N LEU A 401 -15.70 2.16 0.97
CA LEU A 401 -16.58 1.39 0.07
C LEU A 401 -17.68 2.23 -0.59
#